data_176081a37ff4138d978723390b7bae8d
#
_entry.id   176081a37ff4138d978723390b7bae8d
#
_cell.length_a   1.000
_cell.length_b   1.000
_cell.length_c   1.000
_cell.angle_alpha   90.00
_cell.angle_beta   90.00
_cell.angle_gamma   90.00
#
_symmetry.space_group_name_H-M   'P 1'
#
loop_
_entity.id
_entity.type
_entity.pdbx_description
1 polymer ?
#
loop_
_entity_poly.entity_id
_entity_poly.type
_entity_poly.pdbx_seq_one_letter_code
_entity_poly.pdbx_strand_id
1 'polypeptide(L)'
;MEDKQYDKELKGFLWHETGSTVLRKGTIQINGKELYAAIIKSSNNKAEEKYELMISAGLLHVNDVKKSEKSPDIGGPITFDGQKYKLGGWRKTSDKGTEYTSVSLQIKEEDGNANYEGVKKTEEEAPF
;
A
#
# COMPACT_ATOMS: atom_id res chain seq x y z
N MET A 1 3.07 -18.95 -24.26
CA MET A 1 2.95 -18.65 -24.04
C MET A 1 2.84 -18.16 -23.44
N GLU A 2 3.08 -18.02 -23.23
CA GLU A 2 3.00 -17.69 -22.65
C GLU A 2 2.77 -16.81 -22.38
N ASP A 3 3.03 -16.46 -22.35
CA ASP A 3 2.81 -15.65 -22.15
C ASP A 3 1.77 -14.89 -22.12
N LYS A 4 1.25 -14.83 -22.35
CA LYS A 4 0.21 -14.34 -22.14
C LYS A 4 -0.22 -14.48 -20.85
N GLN A 5 0.39 -14.96 -20.05
CA GLN A 5 0.09 -15.07 -18.74
C GLN A 5 0.03 -13.76 -18.11
N TYR A 6 -0.94 -13.44 -17.32
CA TYR A 6 -1.06 -12.20 -16.58
C TYR A 6 0.02 -12.17 -15.52
N ASP A 7 0.82 -11.13 -15.50
CA ASP A 7 1.90 -10.99 -14.56
C ASP A 7 1.35 -10.45 -13.24
N LYS A 8 1.33 -11.28 -12.22
CA LYS A 8 0.78 -10.88 -10.92
C LYS A 8 1.82 -10.27 -10.00
N GLU A 9 3.07 -10.23 -10.44
CA GLU A 9 4.13 -9.74 -9.58
C GLU A 9 3.97 -8.24 -9.34
N LEU A 10 4.12 -7.79 -8.10
CA LEU A 10 4.07 -6.37 -7.73
C LEU A 10 2.73 -5.72 -8.03
N LYS A 11 1.67 -6.52 -7.99
CA LYS A 11 0.33 -6.02 -8.23
C LYS A 11 -0.63 -6.69 -7.28
N GLY A 12 -1.75 -6.06 -7.04
CA GLY A 12 -2.75 -6.67 -6.19
C GLY A 12 -4.05 -5.92 -6.25
N PHE A 13 -5.05 -6.49 -5.61
CA PHE A 13 -6.37 -5.90 -5.50
C PHE A 13 -6.79 -5.93 -4.05
N LEU A 14 -7.22 -4.79 -3.54
CA LEU A 14 -7.66 -4.70 -2.16
C LEU A 14 -9.14 -4.34 -2.19
N TRP A 15 -9.96 -5.21 -1.62
CA TRP A 15 -11.40 -5.06 -1.70
C TRP A 15 -11.92 -4.23 -0.55
N HIS A 16 -13.01 -3.54 -0.81
CA HIS A 16 -13.64 -2.73 0.22
C HIS A 16 -13.98 -3.59 1.43
N GLU A 17 -13.65 -3.09 2.59
CA GLU A 17 -13.80 -3.87 3.81
C GLU A 17 -14.56 -3.05 4.84
N THR A 18 -15.63 -3.59 5.39
CA THR A 18 -16.39 -2.90 6.42
C THR A 18 -16.49 -3.70 7.70
N GLY A 19 -16.02 -4.93 7.73
CA GLY A 19 -16.17 -5.79 8.88
C GLY A 19 -14.99 -5.87 9.81
N SER A 20 -14.06 -4.91 9.68
CA SER A 20 -12.85 -4.96 10.48
C SER A 20 -12.77 -3.79 11.43
N THR A 21 -12.14 -4.02 12.56
CA THR A 21 -11.97 -2.99 13.59
C THR A 21 -10.53 -3.00 14.06
N VAL A 22 -9.95 -1.82 14.19
CA VAL A 22 -8.62 -1.70 14.76
C VAL A 22 -8.79 -1.64 16.28
N LEU A 23 -8.26 -2.64 16.97
CA LEU A 23 -8.42 -2.72 18.41
C LEU A 23 -7.30 -2.04 19.17
N ARG A 24 -6.09 -2.13 18.68
CA ARG A 24 -4.92 -1.54 19.34
C ARG A 24 -3.95 -1.08 18.30
N LYS A 25 -3.22 -0.04 18.62
CA LYS A 25 -2.20 0.49 17.74
C LYS A 25 -0.98 0.84 18.57
N GLY A 26 0.18 0.70 18.00
CA GLY A 26 1.38 1.06 18.69
C GLY A 26 2.60 0.72 17.87
N THR A 27 3.71 0.48 18.55
CA THR A 27 4.94 0.18 17.85
C THR A 27 5.56 -1.06 18.46
N ILE A 28 6.32 -1.77 17.64
CA ILE A 28 7.15 -2.87 18.11
C ILE A 28 8.51 -2.70 17.47
N GLN A 29 9.51 -3.23 18.12
CA GLN A 29 10.87 -3.11 17.60
C GLN A 29 11.34 -4.47 17.13
N ILE A 30 11.77 -4.56 15.87
CA ILE A 30 12.28 -5.80 15.31
C ILE A 30 13.59 -5.48 14.63
N ASN A 31 14.63 -6.20 15.00
CA ASN A 31 15.95 -6.02 14.41
C ASN A 31 16.41 -4.57 14.47
N GLY A 32 16.15 -3.92 15.59
CA GLY A 32 16.58 -2.55 15.77
C GLY A 32 15.73 -1.50 15.11
N LYS A 33 14.64 -1.90 14.46
CA LYS A 33 13.77 -0.93 13.81
C LYS A 33 12.45 -0.85 14.52
N GLU A 34 11.96 0.37 14.68
CA GLU A 34 10.68 0.59 15.31
C GLU A 34 9.62 0.61 14.21
N LEU A 35 8.66 -0.29 14.32
CA LEU A 35 7.64 -0.43 13.31
C LEU A 35 6.28 -0.15 13.92
N TYR A 36 5.43 0.54 13.16
CA TYR A 36 4.06 0.75 13.60
C TYR A 36 3.27 -0.52 13.36
N ALA A 37 2.39 -0.84 14.28
CA ALA A 37 1.64 -2.08 14.19
C ALA A 37 0.25 -1.87 14.77
N ALA A 38 -0.66 -2.77 14.41
CA ALA A 38 -2.02 -2.70 14.89
C ALA A 38 -2.59 -4.11 14.98
N ILE A 39 -3.47 -4.31 15.95
CA ILE A 39 -4.22 -5.55 16.03
C ILE A 39 -5.60 -5.27 15.45
N ILE A 40 -5.97 -6.05 14.46
CA ILE A 40 -7.22 -5.88 13.75
C ILE A 40 -8.10 -7.09 13.98
N LYS A 41 -9.36 -6.85 14.30
CA LYS A 41 -10.34 -7.89 14.40
C LYS A 41 -11.22 -7.83 13.18
N SER A 42 -11.45 -8.97 12.55
CA SER A 42 -12.32 -9.03 11.39
C SER A 42 -13.16 -10.29 11.48
N SER A 43 -14.21 -10.34 10.70
CA SER A 43 -15.04 -11.53 10.64
C SER A 43 -15.22 -11.93 9.20
N ASN A 44 -15.28 -13.23 8.97
CA ASN A 44 -15.57 -13.71 7.62
C ASN A 44 -17.09 -13.82 7.47
N ASN A 45 -17.53 -14.30 6.33
CA ASN A 45 -18.97 -14.37 6.06
C ASN A 45 -19.68 -15.44 6.87
N LYS A 46 -18.95 -16.23 7.65
CA LYS A 46 -19.57 -17.17 8.59
C LYS A 46 -19.59 -16.62 9.99
N ALA A 47 -19.30 -15.34 10.14
CA ALA A 47 -19.27 -14.67 11.43
C ALA A 47 -18.20 -15.19 12.37
N GLU A 48 -17.19 -15.84 11.82
CA GLU A 48 -16.07 -16.26 12.64
C GLU A 48 -15.11 -15.10 12.76
N GLU A 49 -14.67 -14.83 13.96
CA GLU A 49 -13.79 -13.71 14.20
C GLU A 49 -12.34 -14.16 14.12
N LYS A 50 -11.49 -13.28 13.61
CA LYS A 50 -10.07 -13.54 13.65
C LYS A 50 -9.35 -12.26 14.01
N TYR A 51 -8.19 -12.43 14.57
CA TYR A 51 -7.37 -11.32 15.02
C TYR A 51 -6.04 -11.42 14.29
N GLU A 52 -5.58 -10.29 13.75
CA GLU A 52 -4.32 -10.29 13.03
C GLU A 52 -3.46 -9.14 13.49
N LEU A 53 -2.17 -9.37 13.54
CA LEU A 53 -1.23 -8.30 13.77
C LEU A 53 -0.81 -7.80 12.41
N MET A 54 -1.12 -6.54 12.13
CA MET A 54 -0.69 -5.91 10.91
C MET A 54 0.49 -5.02 11.19
N ILE A 55 1.48 -5.07 10.34
CA ILE A 55 2.65 -4.25 10.49
C ILE A 55 2.70 -3.29 9.33
N SER A 56 2.89 -2.01 9.64
CA SER A 56 2.86 -1.00 8.62
C SER A 56 4.08 -1.11 7.73
N ALA A 57 3.86 -1.14 6.44
CA ALA A 57 4.96 -1.15 5.48
C ALA A 57 5.33 0.26 5.07
N GLY A 58 4.50 1.23 5.40
CA GLY A 58 4.78 2.62 5.05
C GLY A 58 3.52 3.44 5.16
N LEU A 59 3.66 4.72 4.90
CA LEU A 59 2.54 5.64 4.98
C LEU A 59 2.11 6.03 3.58
N LEU A 60 0.81 6.02 3.36
CA LEU A 60 0.27 6.36 2.06
C LEU A 60 -0.43 7.71 2.15
N HIS A 61 -0.49 8.39 1.02
CA HIS A 61 -1.12 9.69 0.94
C HIS A 61 -2.18 9.66 -0.15
N VAL A 62 -3.31 10.27 0.15
CA VAL A 62 -4.40 10.36 -0.81
C VAL A 62 -4.10 11.52 -1.75
N ASN A 63 -4.29 11.28 -3.04
CA ASN A 63 -4.06 12.30 -4.05
C ASN A 63 -5.36 13.03 -4.32
N ASP A 64 -5.55 14.15 -3.64
CA ASP A 64 -6.80 14.90 -3.77
C ASP A 64 -6.88 15.66 -5.08
N VAL A 65 -5.72 15.99 -5.66
CA VAL A 65 -5.71 16.75 -6.90
C VAL A 65 -4.88 15.98 -7.90
N LYS A 66 -5.55 15.19 -8.73
CA LYS A 66 -4.87 14.35 -9.69
C LYS A 66 -4.56 15.15 -10.93
N LYS A 67 -3.37 14.95 -11.47
CA LYS A 67 -2.97 15.65 -12.66
C LYS A 67 -3.60 15.05 -13.91
N SER A 68 -4.00 13.80 -13.83
CA SER A 68 -4.70 13.16 -14.93
C SER A 68 -5.49 12.00 -14.35
N GLU A 69 -6.37 11.45 -15.16
CA GLU A 69 -7.15 10.31 -14.70
C GLU A 69 -6.29 9.10 -14.46
N LYS A 70 -5.11 9.06 -15.06
CA LYS A 70 -4.23 7.92 -14.86
C LYS A 70 -3.39 8.02 -13.60
N SER A 71 -3.40 9.16 -12.95
CA SER A 71 -2.65 9.32 -11.72
C SER A 71 -3.28 8.49 -10.62
N PRO A 72 -2.48 7.93 -9.72
CA PRO A 72 -3.06 7.12 -8.65
C PRO A 72 -3.88 7.97 -7.69
N ASP A 73 -4.86 7.33 -7.08
CA ASP A 73 -5.69 7.98 -6.08
C ASP A 73 -5.01 7.99 -4.72
N ILE A 74 -4.13 7.05 -4.49
CA ILE A 74 -3.42 6.95 -3.23
C ILE A 74 -2.07 6.32 -3.52
N GLY A 75 -1.08 6.63 -2.73
CA GLY A 75 0.22 6.01 -2.92
C GLY A 75 1.24 6.45 -1.91
N GLY A 76 2.42 5.94 -2.04
CA GLY A 76 3.50 6.30 -1.14
C GLY A 76 4.60 5.25 -1.14
N PRO A 77 5.63 5.51 -0.35
CA PRO A 77 6.73 4.56 -0.25
C PRO A 77 6.40 3.46 0.73
N ILE A 78 6.79 2.24 0.42
CA ILE A 78 6.68 1.15 1.37
C ILE A 78 7.96 0.36 1.34
N THR A 79 8.19 -0.39 2.40
CA THR A 79 9.34 -1.25 2.53
C THR A 79 8.85 -2.62 2.93
N PHE A 80 9.29 -3.63 2.23
CA PHE A 80 8.94 -5.00 2.57
C PHE A 80 10.17 -5.86 2.38
N ASP A 81 10.51 -6.60 3.43
CA ASP A 81 11.63 -7.55 3.38
C ASP A 81 12.90 -6.85 2.91
N GLY A 82 13.13 -5.64 3.42
CA GLY A 82 14.34 -4.91 3.11
C GLY A 82 14.37 -4.19 1.79
N GLN A 83 13.37 -4.38 0.95
CA GLN A 83 13.32 -3.74 -0.35
C GLN A 83 12.35 -2.56 -0.32
N LYS A 84 12.75 -1.45 -0.90
CA LYS A 84 11.89 -0.28 -0.97
C LYS A 84 11.11 -0.27 -2.26
N TYR A 85 9.84 0.12 -2.16
CA TYR A 85 8.97 0.18 -3.32
C TYR A 85 8.18 1.48 -3.29
N LYS A 86 7.65 1.84 -4.42
CA LYS A 86 6.69 2.93 -4.53
C LYS A 86 5.35 2.31 -4.90
N LEU A 87 4.34 2.56 -4.09
CA LEU A 87 3.02 2.01 -4.32
C LEU A 87 2.09 3.04 -4.92
N GLY A 88 1.33 2.65 -5.92
CA GLY A 88 0.24 3.46 -6.42
C GLY A 88 -1.02 2.64 -6.38
N GLY A 89 -2.13 3.27 -6.01
CA GLY A 89 -3.41 2.61 -5.93
C GLY A 89 -4.46 3.39 -6.66
N TRP A 90 -5.34 2.70 -7.37
CA TRP A 90 -6.42 3.29 -8.15
C TRP A 90 -7.73 2.71 -7.69
N ARG A 91 -8.68 3.58 -7.33
CA ARG A 91 -9.99 3.13 -6.92
C ARG A 91 -10.79 2.71 -8.13
N LYS A 92 -11.45 1.59 -8.02
CA LYS A 92 -12.23 1.04 -9.11
C LYS A 92 -13.49 0.41 -8.59
N THR A 93 -14.41 0.14 -9.50
CA THR A 93 -15.65 -0.53 -9.16
C THR A 93 -15.81 -1.70 -10.12
N SER A 94 -16.12 -2.86 -9.56
CA SER A 94 -16.27 -4.04 -10.39
C SER A 94 -17.60 -3.99 -11.12
N ASP A 95 -17.80 -4.93 -12.03
CA ASP A 95 -19.04 -5.01 -12.77
C ASP A 95 -20.23 -5.20 -11.86
N LYS A 96 -20.01 -5.80 -10.71
CA LYS A 96 -21.11 -6.03 -9.77
C LYS A 96 -21.29 -4.89 -8.79
N GLY A 97 -20.54 -3.81 -8.96
CA GLY A 97 -20.71 -2.66 -8.11
C GLY A 97 -19.86 -2.68 -6.84
N THR A 98 -18.94 -3.60 -6.73
CA THR A 98 -18.10 -3.69 -5.54
C THR A 98 -16.88 -2.80 -5.72
N GLU A 99 -16.59 -1.99 -4.72
CA GLU A 99 -15.44 -1.10 -4.77
C GLU A 99 -14.18 -1.83 -4.38
N TYR A 100 -13.10 -1.51 -5.05
CA TYR A 100 -11.81 -2.07 -4.71
C TYR A 100 -10.72 -1.11 -5.16
N THR A 101 -9.51 -1.38 -4.70
CA THR A 101 -8.36 -0.59 -5.11
C THR A 101 -7.36 -1.51 -5.78
N SER A 102 -7.01 -1.18 -7.00
CA SER A 102 -5.97 -1.90 -7.72
C SER A 102 -4.65 -1.26 -7.34
N VAL A 103 -3.67 -2.04 -6.91
CA VAL A 103 -2.40 -1.50 -6.49
C VAL A 103 -1.28 -2.04 -7.36
N SER A 104 -0.27 -1.23 -7.52
CA SER A 104 0.92 -1.60 -8.27
C SER A 104 2.13 -1.07 -7.55
N LEU A 105 3.19 -1.85 -7.54
CA LEU A 105 4.42 -1.47 -6.88
C LEU A 105 5.54 -1.35 -7.90
N GLN A 106 6.40 -0.39 -7.68
CA GLN A 106 7.62 -0.26 -8.46
C GLN A 106 8.78 -0.34 -7.52
N ILE A 107 9.81 -1.07 -7.90
CA ILE A 107 11.00 -1.15 -7.10
C ILE A 107 11.67 0.22 -7.12
N LYS A 108 11.99 0.72 -5.92
CA LYS A 108 12.63 2.00 -5.82
C LYS A 108 14.10 1.78 -5.53
N GLU A 109 14.94 2.26 -6.42
CA GLU A 109 16.35 2.06 -6.25
C GLU A 109 16.90 3.12 -5.35
N GLU A 110 17.80 2.70 -4.49
CA GLU A 110 18.26 3.59 -3.53
C GLU A 110 19.27 4.52 -4.03
N ASP A 111 20.08 4.12 -4.91
CA ASP A 111 21.11 4.99 -5.28
C ASP A 111 20.65 5.97 -6.22
N GLY A 112 19.75 5.77 -6.79
CA GLY A 112 19.31 6.67 -7.64
C GLY A 112 19.12 7.97 -7.11
N ASN A 113 19.20 8.05 -6.70
CA ASN A 113 19.01 8.92 -6.31
C ASN A 113 19.31 9.57 -5.56
N ALA A 114 19.49 9.25 -5.30
CA ALA A 114 19.89 9.79 -4.33
C ALA A 114 20.41 11.03 -4.49
N ASN A 115 20.69 11.12 -4.89
CA ASN A 115 21.14 12.06 -5.04
C ASN A 115 20.50 13.05 -5.26
N TYR A 116 20.11 12.95 -5.45
CA TYR A 116 19.47 13.63 -5.51
C TYR A 116 19.08 14.42 -4.68
N GLU A 117 19.32 14.31 -4.33
CA GLU A 117 19.00 14.74 -3.60
C GLU A 117 18.34 15.31 -3.30
N GLY A 118 18.38 15.33 -3.63
CA GLY A 118 17.78 15.70 -3.43
C GLY A 118 16.97 15.90 -3.48
N VAL A 119 16.76 15.65 -3.92
CA VAL A 119 15.94 15.72 -4.03
C VAL A 119 15.24 15.65 -3.31
N LYS A 120 15.25 15.54 -2.92
CA LYS A 120 14.61 15.52 -2.23
C LYS A 120 13.84 16.07 -1.87
N LYS A 121 13.81 16.59 -2.13
CA LYS A 121 13.05 17.17 -1.85
C LYS A 121 12.04 17.13 -2.27
N THR A 122 11.86 16.89 -2.95
CA THR A 122 10.99 16.77 -3.38
C THR A 122 10.22 16.15 -3.14
N GLU A 123 10.28 15.65 -2.98
CA GLU A 123 9.65 14.97 -2.76
C GLU A 123 8.82 15.11 -2.07
N GLU A 124 8.77 15.47 -1.62
CA GLU A 124 8.04 15.62 -0.92
C GLU A 124 7.03 16.07 -1.31
N GLU A 125 6.79 16.30 -1.96
CA GLU A 125 5.88 16.61 -2.35
C GLU A 125 5.25 15.96 -3.03
N ALA A 126 5.53 15.28 -3.29
CA ALA A 126 4.93 14.61 -3.98
C ALA A 126 4.01 13.96 -3.59
N PRO A 127 3.41 14.00 -3.40
CA PRO A 127 2.54 13.21 -2.97
C PRO A 127 1.57 12.96 -3.85
N PHE A 128 0.71 12.42 -3.66
CA PHE A 128 -0.27 11.98 -4.45
C PHE A 128 -1.46 12.76 -4.43
#